data_e515a35b978b6d3c335548dd6751d254
#
_entry.id   e515a35b978b6d3c335548dd6751d254
#
_cell.length_a   1.000
_cell.length_b   1.000
_cell.length_c   1.000
_cell.angle_alpha   90.00
_cell.angle_beta   90.00
_cell.angle_gamma   90.00
#
_symmetry.space_group_name_H-M   'P 1'
#
loop_
_entity.id
_entity.type
_entity.pdbx_description
1 polymer ?
#
loop_
_entity_poly.entity_id
_entity_poly.type
_entity_poly.pdbx_seq_one_letter_code
_entity_poly.pdbx_strand_id
1 'polypeptide(L)'
;LPCSILVPAALERQITAANAGQIQCRIIAEAANGPTTPEADEILNQRPEIFVIPDILCNAGGVVVSYFEWVQDLQSFFWGETEVVDKLFRLLESAFTRVVSLSRKQKIPLRKAALALGVERVQKAKRIRGLFP
;
A
#
# COMPACT_ATOMS: atom_id res chain seq x y z
N LEU A 1 20.30 2.71 12.99
CA LEU A 1 19.92 3.80 13.90
C LEU A 1 18.51 3.53 14.40
N PRO A 2 18.23 3.63 15.72
CA PRO A 2 16.90 3.56 16.25
C PRO A 2 16.05 4.75 15.75
N CYS A 3 14.82 4.48 15.31
CA CYS A 3 13.88 5.52 14.87
C CYS A 3 12.44 5.10 15.18
N SER A 4 11.51 6.04 15.22
CA SER A 4 10.10 5.72 15.38
C SER A 4 9.49 5.19 14.10
N ILE A 5 9.84 5.81 12.97
CA ILE A 5 9.33 5.47 11.63
C ILE A 5 10.51 5.37 10.68
N LEU A 6 10.57 4.26 9.95
CA LEU A 6 11.52 4.03 8.85
C LEU A 6 10.75 4.12 7.52
N VAL A 7 11.22 4.97 6.61
CA VAL A 7 10.60 5.15 5.29
C VAL A 7 11.62 4.79 4.19
N PRO A 8 11.62 3.54 3.70
CA PRO A 8 12.40 3.19 2.52
C PRO A 8 11.74 3.81 1.28
N ALA A 9 12.36 4.85 0.72
CA ALA A 9 11.75 5.70 -0.32
C ALA A 9 12.57 5.80 -1.62
N ALA A 10 13.74 5.13 -1.71
CA ALA A 10 14.65 5.29 -2.85
C ALA A 10 14.64 4.08 -3.79
N LEU A 11 15.11 2.92 -3.33
CA LEU A 11 15.36 1.75 -4.17
C LEU A 11 14.61 0.53 -3.69
N GLU A 12 14.37 -0.39 -4.63
CA GLU A 12 13.88 -1.73 -4.33
C GLU A 12 14.90 -2.56 -3.53
N ARG A 13 14.42 -3.59 -2.82
CA ARG A 13 15.24 -4.62 -2.17
C ARG A 13 16.29 -4.08 -1.18
N GLN A 14 16.00 -2.99 -0.49
CA GLN A 14 16.88 -2.40 0.52
C GLN A 14 16.75 -3.11 1.87
N ILE A 15 15.58 -3.62 2.20
CA ILE A 15 15.35 -4.44 3.39
C ILE A 15 15.41 -5.90 2.95
N THR A 16 16.45 -6.59 3.43
CA THR A 16 16.77 -7.97 3.07
C THR A 16 16.85 -8.86 4.30
N ALA A 17 16.96 -10.17 4.13
CA ALA A 17 17.14 -11.10 5.25
C ALA A 17 18.36 -10.73 6.11
N ALA A 18 19.39 -10.12 5.51
CA ALA A 18 20.64 -9.76 6.22
C ALA A 18 20.43 -8.60 7.24
N ASN A 19 19.46 -7.70 6.99
CA ASN A 19 19.28 -6.50 7.82
C ASN A 19 17.92 -6.40 8.51
N ALA A 20 16.89 -7.14 8.07
CA ALA A 20 15.55 -7.06 8.62
C ALA A 20 15.50 -7.32 10.14
N GLY A 21 16.31 -8.28 10.64
CA GLY A 21 16.40 -8.58 12.07
C GLY A 21 17.03 -7.47 12.92
N GLN A 22 17.78 -6.55 12.29
CA GLN A 22 18.51 -5.47 12.97
C GLN A 22 17.73 -4.14 12.97
N ILE A 23 16.59 -4.07 12.29
CA ILE A 23 15.76 -2.84 12.21
C ILE A 23 15.20 -2.54 13.60
N GLN A 24 15.36 -1.29 14.04
CA GLN A 24 14.86 -0.77 15.31
C GLN A 24 13.91 0.41 15.05
N CYS A 25 12.67 0.09 14.68
CA CYS A 25 11.61 1.08 14.51
C CYS A 25 10.26 0.49 14.95
N ARG A 26 9.26 1.34 15.08
CA ARG A 26 7.87 0.94 15.36
C ARG A 26 7.05 0.78 14.09
N ILE A 27 7.36 1.56 13.08
CA ILE A 27 6.63 1.58 11.80
C ILE A 27 7.63 1.54 10.67
N ILE A 28 7.36 0.69 9.67
CA ILE A 28 7.99 0.75 8.34
C ILE A 28 6.89 1.22 7.37
N ALA A 29 7.12 2.36 6.70
CA ALA A 29 6.23 2.89 5.67
C ALA A 29 6.94 2.80 4.31
N GLU A 30 6.56 1.83 3.49
CA GLU A 30 7.25 1.51 2.25
C GLU A 30 6.85 2.47 1.13
N ALA A 31 7.63 3.55 0.96
CA ALA A 31 7.38 4.55 -0.07
C ALA A 31 8.01 4.20 -1.43
N ALA A 32 9.07 3.38 -1.48
CA ALA A 32 9.59 2.80 -2.72
C ALA A 32 8.79 1.57 -3.14
N ASN A 33 8.90 1.16 -4.41
CA ASN A 33 8.33 -0.10 -4.89
C ASN A 33 9.24 -1.27 -4.51
N GLY A 34 8.67 -2.33 -3.89
CA GLY A 34 9.39 -3.53 -3.52
C GLY A 34 10.64 -3.31 -2.65
N PRO A 35 10.62 -2.42 -1.64
CA PRO A 35 11.82 -2.13 -0.86
C PRO A 35 12.23 -3.28 0.05
N THR A 36 11.30 -4.17 0.38
CA THR A 36 11.47 -5.32 1.26
C THR A 36 11.42 -6.61 0.45
N THR A 37 12.44 -7.47 0.60
CA THR A 37 12.44 -8.79 -0.06
C THR A 37 11.46 -9.75 0.62
N PRO A 38 10.97 -10.80 -0.08
CA PRO A 38 10.07 -11.79 0.52
C PRO A 38 10.63 -12.43 1.81
N GLU A 39 11.92 -12.75 1.83
CA GLU A 39 12.58 -13.35 2.98
C GLU A 39 12.66 -12.36 4.17
N ALA A 40 12.86 -11.08 3.88
CA ALA A 40 12.82 -10.03 4.90
C ALA A 40 11.40 -9.81 5.44
N ASP A 41 10.38 -9.88 4.58
CA ASP A 41 8.97 -9.77 4.98
C ASP A 41 8.60 -10.90 5.96
N GLU A 42 9.09 -12.12 5.74
CA GLU A 42 8.89 -13.23 6.68
C GLU A 42 9.51 -12.96 8.06
N ILE A 43 10.71 -12.38 8.09
CA ILE A 43 11.37 -11.99 9.34
C ILE A 43 10.60 -10.88 10.04
N LEU A 44 10.17 -9.85 9.30
CA LEU A 44 9.41 -8.74 9.87
C LEU A 44 8.03 -9.18 10.38
N ASN A 45 7.38 -10.14 9.72
CA ASN A 45 6.10 -10.71 10.17
C ASN A 45 6.19 -11.46 11.51
N GLN A 46 7.40 -11.86 11.94
CA GLN A 46 7.65 -12.47 13.25
C GLN A 46 7.96 -11.43 14.33
N ARG A 47 7.97 -10.14 13.99
CA ARG A 47 8.31 -9.01 14.87
C ARG A 47 7.07 -8.14 15.12
N PRO A 48 6.20 -8.52 16.08
CA PRO A 48 4.91 -7.85 16.33
C PRO A 48 5.06 -6.40 16.80
N GLU A 49 6.25 -6.00 17.24
CA GLU A 49 6.56 -4.62 17.63
C GLU A 49 6.71 -3.68 16.43
N ILE A 50 6.87 -4.22 15.20
CA ILE A 50 7.02 -3.44 13.96
C ILE A 50 5.75 -3.52 13.12
N PHE A 51 5.12 -2.38 12.87
CA PHE A 51 3.98 -2.27 12.00
C PHE A 51 4.44 -1.91 10.58
N VAL A 52 4.28 -2.82 9.62
CA VAL A 52 4.68 -2.60 8.22
C VAL A 52 3.48 -2.14 7.40
N ILE A 53 3.56 -0.92 6.83
CA ILE A 53 2.61 -0.43 5.82
C ILE A 53 3.22 -0.79 4.45
N PRO A 54 2.65 -1.76 3.72
CA PRO A 54 3.24 -2.25 2.48
C PRO A 54 3.17 -1.21 1.36
N ASP A 55 4.10 -1.28 0.44
CA ASP A 55 4.26 -0.38 -0.70
C ASP A 55 2.98 -0.21 -1.52
N ILE A 56 2.30 -1.29 -1.85
CA ILE A 56 1.02 -1.28 -2.59
C ILE A 56 -0.04 -0.36 -1.97
N LEU A 57 0.07 -0.06 -0.67
CA LEU A 57 -0.82 0.84 0.06
C LEU A 57 -0.15 2.19 0.32
N CYS A 58 1.11 2.16 0.77
CA CYS A 58 1.81 3.34 1.26
C CYS A 58 2.14 4.35 0.16
N ASN A 59 2.52 3.87 -1.04
CA ASN A 59 2.92 4.73 -2.16
C ASN A 59 1.83 4.94 -3.22
N ALA A 60 0.61 4.46 -2.97
CA ALA A 60 -0.49 4.53 -3.94
C ALA A 60 -0.96 5.95 -4.29
N GLY A 61 -0.57 6.96 -3.51
CA GLY A 61 -1.05 8.34 -3.69
C GLY A 61 -0.75 8.90 -5.07
N GLY A 62 0.45 8.69 -5.60
CA GLY A 62 0.83 9.17 -6.93
C GLY A 62 -0.05 8.60 -8.04
N VAL A 63 -0.31 7.30 -8.02
CA VAL A 63 -1.20 6.64 -8.99
C VAL A 63 -2.63 7.14 -8.89
N VAL A 64 -3.13 7.38 -7.68
CA VAL A 64 -4.49 7.93 -7.47
C VAL A 64 -4.61 9.33 -8.04
N VAL A 65 -3.62 10.19 -7.82
CA VAL A 65 -3.63 11.57 -8.38
C VAL A 65 -3.52 11.54 -9.90
N SER A 66 -2.67 10.68 -10.49
CA SER A 66 -2.62 10.50 -11.94
C SER A 66 -3.95 10.02 -12.53
N TYR A 67 -4.68 9.17 -11.81
CA TYR A 67 -6.03 8.78 -12.22
C TYR A 67 -7.01 9.97 -12.17
N PHE A 68 -6.92 10.83 -11.16
CA PHE A 68 -7.74 12.04 -11.10
C PHE A 68 -7.45 13.00 -12.25
N GLU A 69 -6.17 13.18 -12.59
CA GLU A 69 -5.73 13.97 -13.76
C GLU A 69 -6.38 13.44 -15.04
N TRP A 70 -6.25 12.14 -15.30
CA TRP A 70 -6.89 11.50 -16.45
C TRP A 70 -8.42 11.70 -16.50
N VAL A 71 -9.11 11.57 -15.36
CA VAL A 71 -10.58 11.80 -15.29
C VAL A 71 -10.93 13.24 -15.62
N GLN A 72 -10.17 14.21 -15.10
CA GLN A 72 -10.38 15.64 -15.35
C GLN A 72 -10.14 15.99 -16.82
N ASP A 73 -9.11 15.43 -17.44
CA ASP A 73 -8.80 15.61 -18.85
C ASP A 73 -9.93 15.10 -19.75
N LEU A 74 -10.46 13.89 -19.47
CA LEU A 74 -11.58 13.34 -20.23
C LEU A 74 -12.88 14.15 -20.09
N GLN A 75 -13.08 14.77 -18.94
CA GLN A 75 -14.27 15.59 -18.68
C GLN A 75 -14.12 17.05 -19.10
N SER A 76 -12.89 17.46 -19.42
CA SER A 76 -12.53 18.87 -19.66
C SER A 76 -13.01 19.79 -18.51
N PHE A 77 -12.97 19.27 -17.29
CA PHE A 77 -13.40 19.95 -16.06
C PHE A 77 -12.38 19.69 -14.95
N PHE A 78 -11.76 20.75 -14.44
CA PHE A 78 -10.65 20.66 -13.51
C PHE A 78 -11.10 20.99 -12.09
N TRP A 79 -10.68 20.14 -11.15
CA TRP A 79 -10.93 20.30 -9.71
C TRP A 79 -9.88 21.23 -9.09
N GLY A 80 -10.28 21.94 -8.05
CA GLY A 80 -9.32 22.69 -7.24
C GLY A 80 -8.43 21.76 -6.41
N GLU A 81 -7.24 22.26 -6.04
CA GLU A 81 -6.24 21.51 -5.27
C GLU A 81 -6.83 20.89 -4.00
N THR A 82 -7.59 21.67 -3.22
CA THR A 82 -8.25 21.19 -1.99
C THR A 82 -9.17 20.00 -2.26
N GLU A 83 -9.92 20.02 -3.35
CA GLU A 83 -10.82 18.93 -3.73
C GLU A 83 -10.03 17.66 -4.10
N VAL A 84 -8.94 17.81 -4.84
CA VAL A 84 -8.03 16.68 -5.19
C VAL A 84 -7.45 16.07 -3.92
N VAL A 85 -6.95 16.89 -3.01
CA VAL A 85 -6.35 16.45 -1.74
C VAL A 85 -7.38 15.73 -0.88
N ASP A 86 -8.56 16.29 -0.71
CA ASP A 86 -9.63 15.67 0.09
C ASP A 86 -10.06 14.31 -0.48
N LYS A 87 -10.21 14.22 -1.80
CA LYS A 87 -10.54 12.95 -2.47
C LYS A 87 -9.44 11.91 -2.28
N LEU A 88 -8.17 12.33 -2.41
CA LEU A 88 -7.01 11.48 -2.20
C LEU A 88 -6.98 10.90 -0.79
N PHE A 89 -7.09 11.76 0.24
CA PHE A 89 -7.07 11.31 1.63
C PHE A 89 -8.21 10.35 1.94
N ARG A 90 -9.43 10.63 1.51
CA ARG A 90 -10.57 9.72 1.70
C ARG A 90 -10.34 8.35 1.07
N LEU A 91 -9.76 8.30 -0.12
CA LEU A 91 -9.49 7.02 -0.81
C LEU A 91 -8.41 6.23 -0.08
N LEU A 92 -7.30 6.88 0.30
CA LEU A 92 -6.20 6.23 1.00
C LEU A 92 -6.63 5.76 2.40
N GLU A 93 -7.36 6.57 3.16
CA GLU A 93 -7.89 6.21 4.48
C GLU A 93 -8.86 5.01 4.39
N SER A 94 -9.78 5.04 3.41
CA SER A 94 -10.69 3.93 3.16
C SER A 94 -9.94 2.64 2.79
N ALA A 95 -8.92 2.74 1.94
CA ALA A 95 -8.10 1.59 1.56
C ALA A 95 -7.34 1.04 2.76
N PHE A 96 -6.69 1.90 3.54
CA PHE A 96 -5.97 1.54 4.76
C PHE A 96 -6.88 0.83 5.76
N THR A 97 -8.04 1.40 6.05
CA THR A 97 -9.01 0.85 7.00
C THR A 97 -9.47 -0.55 6.58
N ARG A 98 -9.74 -0.77 5.30
CA ARG A 98 -10.14 -2.10 4.79
C ARG A 98 -9.01 -3.12 4.91
N VAL A 99 -7.78 -2.73 4.57
CA VAL A 99 -6.60 -3.61 4.67
C VAL A 99 -6.36 -4.02 6.13
N VAL A 100 -6.37 -3.05 7.05
CA VAL A 100 -6.20 -3.31 8.49
C VAL A 100 -7.32 -4.19 9.04
N SER A 101 -8.57 -3.93 8.64
CA SER A 101 -9.73 -4.71 9.07
C SER A 101 -9.63 -6.18 8.60
N LEU A 102 -9.25 -6.41 7.33
CA LEU A 102 -9.05 -7.76 6.81
C LEU A 102 -7.89 -8.47 7.50
N SER A 103 -6.75 -7.78 7.64
CA SER A 103 -5.57 -8.30 8.33
C SER A 103 -5.90 -8.79 9.74
N ARG A 104 -6.59 -7.95 10.52
CA ARG A 104 -7.03 -8.29 11.89
C ARG A 104 -8.03 -9.44 11.92
N LYS A 105 -9.03 -9.41 11.04
CA LYS A 105 -10.07 -10.45 10.97
C LYS A 105 -9.51 -11.82 10.62
N GLN A 106 -8.58 -11.88 9.68
CA GLN A 106 -8.00 -13.13 9.19
C GLN A 106 -6.67 -13.49 9.85
N LYS A 107 -6.14 -12.60 10.71
CA LYS A 107 -4.82 -12.76 11.35
C LYS A 107 -3.70 -13.00 10.34
N ILE A 108 -3.68 -12.22 9.26
CA ILE A 108 -2.67 -12.26 8.20
C ILE A 108 -1.90 -10.94 8.13
N PRO A 109 -0.65 -10.94 7.61
CA PRO A 109 0.13 -9.72 7.40
C PRO A 109 -0.59 -8.71 6.51
N LEU A 110 -0.35 -7.40 6.75
CA LEU A 110 -0.96 -6.30 5.99
C LEU A 110 -0.72 -6.42 4.48
N ARG A 111 0.48 -6.84 4.06
CA ARG A 111 0.81 -7.09 2.65
C ARG A 111 -0.09 -8.15 2.03
N LYS A 112 -0.28 -9.27 2.71
CA LYS A 112 -1.19 -10.34 2.23
C LYS A 112 -2.65 -9.86 2.17
N ALA A 113 -3.09 -9.08 3.16
CA ALA A 113 -4.43 -8.50 3.18
C ALA A 113 -4.64 -7.50 2.02
N ALA A 114 -3.66 -6.64 1.75
CA ALA A 114 -3.71 -5.68 0.64
C ALA A 114 -3.78 -6.38 -0.71
N LEU A 115 -2.93 -7.39 -0.94
CA LEU A 115 -2.94 -8.21 -2.16
C LEU A 115 -4.27 -8.95 -2.32
N ALA A 116 -4.79 -9.56 -1.27
CA ALA A 116 -6.07 -10.28 -1.31
C ALA A 116 -7.22 -9.37 -1.74
N LEU A 117 -7.33 -8.16 -1.16
CA LEU A 117 -8.34 -7.18 -1.54
C LEU A 117 -8.18 -6.70 -2.99
N GLY A 118 -6.95 -6.51 -3.45
CA GLY A 118 -6.65 -6.13 -4.83
C GLY A 118 -7.08 -7.21 -5.82
N VAL A 119 -6.68 -8.45 -5.58
CA VAL A 119 -7.03 -9.61 -6.42
C VAL A 119 -8.54 -9.83 -6.44
N GLU A 120 -9.20 -9.78 -5.28
CA GLU A 120 -10.66 -9.93 -5.18
C GLU A 120 -11.40 -8.88 -6.03
N ARG A 121 -10.95 -7.62 -5.97
CA ARG A 121 -11.54 -6.53 -6.75
C ARG A 121 -11.40 -6.76 -8.26
N VAL A 122 -10.21 -7.15 -8.73
CA VAL A 122 -9.97 -7.46 -10.14
C VAL A 122 -10.78 -8.66 -10.58
N GLN A 123 -10.82 -9.72 -9.78
CA GLN A 123 -11.62 -10.91 -10.07
C GLN A 123 -13.11 -10.60 -10.19
N LYS A 124 -13.64 -9.78 -9.25
CA LYS A 124 -15.04 -9.35 -9.29
C LYS A 124 -15.35 -8.54 -10.55
N ALA A 125 -14.48 -7.59 -10.90
CA ALA A 125 -14.63 -6.80 -12.13
C ALA A 125 -14.62 -7.69 -13.39
N LYS A 126 -13.70 -8.65 -13.47
CA LYS A 126 -13.61 -9.61 -14.56
C LYS A 126 -14.87 -10.48 -14.68
N ARG A 127 -15.41 -10.94 -13.54
CA ARG A 127 -16.65 -11.74 -13.54
C ARG A 127 -17.85 -10.94 -14.03
N ILE A 128 -17.97 -9.66 -13.64
CA ILE A 128 -19.07 -8.79 -14.08
C ILE A 128 -18.94 -8.47 -15.57
N ARG A 129 -17.72 -8.20 -16.05
CA ARG A 129 -17.45 -7.90 -17.46
C ARG A 129 -17.66 -9.11 -18.38
N GLY A 130 -17.46 -10.33 -17.89
CA GLY A 130 -17.49 -11.56 -18.69
C GLY A 130 -16.19 -11.80 -19.45
N LEU A 131 -16.23 -12.82 -20.36
CA LEU A 131 -15.09 -13.22 -21.20
C LEU A 131 -14.97 -12.40 -22.49
N PHE A 132 -16.07 -11.77 -22.90
CA PHE A 132 -16.13 -10.93 -24.10
C PHE A 132 -16.61 -9.52 -23.73
N PRO A 133 -16.03 -8.48 -24.36
CA PRO A 133 -16.47 -7.10 -24.17
C PRO A 133 -17.88 -6.87 -24.71
#